data_965b9c2805433457dc7b414d88f4cde4
#
_entry.id   965b9c2805433457dc7b414d88f4cde4
#
_cell.length_a   1.000
_cell.length_b   1.000
_cell.length_c   1.000
_cell.angle_alpha   90.00
_cell.angle_beta   90.00
_cell.angle_gamma   90.00
#
_symmetry.space_group_name_H-M   'P 1'
#
loop_
_entity.id
_entity.type
_entity.pdbx_description
1 polymer ?
#
loop_
_entity_poly.entity_id
_entity_poly.type
_entity_poly.pdbx_seq_one_letter_code
_entity_poly.pdbx_strand_id
1 'polypeptide(L)'
;MSLKLEIKDLTGKTAGSIDLPADIFDVQANVPLIHQVVTAQLAAARAGTHKAKNRGEVSGGGKKPFKQKGTGRARQGSTRSPNQRHGGVAHGPVPRKYDQRTPKKMIAAALKGVLSDRQRGDRLHAVTSMNEVGSTKAAITAVRQFSDRKNLLVVLSRSENPAWLALRNSENLHLIVNDQLNAYDVLVADDVVFSENALREFIAGPATGKGATAVARESEVGASA
;
A
#
# COMPACT_ATOMS: atom_id res chain seq x y z
N MET A 1 9.57 -17.29 25.33
CA MET A 1 9.46 -16.11 26.19
C MET A 1 8.36 -15.24 25.65
N SER A 2 7.42 -14.76 26.46
CA SER A 2 6.40 -13.81 26.02
C SER A 2 7.06 -12.45 25.81
N LEU A 3 7.02 -11.94 24.58
CA LEU A 3 7.43 -10.57 24.29
C LEU A 3 6.38 -9.62 24.89
N LYS A 4 6.82 -8.66 25.70
CA LYS A 4 5.94 -7.63 26.25
C LYS A 4 6.27 -6.29 25.65
N LEU A 5 5.24 -5.56 25.22
CA LEU A 5 5.34 -4.19 24.77
C LEU A 5 4.67 -3.29 25.79
N GLU A 6 5.39 -2.25 26.22
CA GLU A 6 4.83 -1.24 27.11
C GLU A 6 3.87 -0.33 26.36
N ILE A 7 2.69 -0.12 26.93
CA ILE A 7 1.74 0.88 26.43
C ILE A 7 2.04 2.18 27.17
N LYS A 8 2.34 3.22 26.41
CA LYS A 8 2.62 4.56 26.95
C LYS A 8 1.40 5.46 26.80
N ASP A 9 1.23 6.33 27.75
CA ASP A 9 0.24 7.41 27.68
C ASP A 9 0.73 8.55 26.77
N LEU A 10 -0.14 9.47 26.41
CA LEU A 10 0.18 10.67 25.62
C LEU A 10 1.22 11.59 26.28
N THR A 11 1.49 11.39 27.56
CA THR A 11 2.54 12.07 28.33
C THR A 11 3.87 11.31 28.37
N GLY A 12 3.98 10.15 27.70
CA GLY A 12 5.16 9.29 27.67
C GLY A 12 5.33 8.38 28.90
N LYS A 13 4.37 8.37 29.84
CA LYS A 13 4.39 7.49 31.02
C LYS A 13 3.83 6.11 30.64
N THR A 14 4.37 5.05 31.26
CA THR A 14 3.86 3.70 31.07
C THR A 14 2.47 3.57 31.72
N ALA A 15 1.45 3.30 30.92
CA ALA A 15 0.07 3.09 31.34
C ALA A 15 -0.27 1.60 31.52
N GLY A 16 0.46 0.71 30.85
CA GLY A 16 0.22 -0.72 30.90
C GLY A 16 1.22 -1.52 30.06
N SER A 17 0.92 -2.80 29.84
CA SER A 17 1.67 -3.65 28.92
C SER A 17 0.75 -4.60 28.17
N ILE A 18 1.13 -4.97 26.96
CA ILE A 18 0.44 -5.97 26.14
C ILE A 18 1.40 -7.09 25.79
N ASP A 19 0.93 -8.33 25.85
CA ASP A 19 1.70 -9.48 25.41
C ASP A 19 1.63 -9.61 23.89
N LEU A 20 2.79 -9.66 23.24
CA LEU A 20 2.90 -9.82 21.79
C LEU A 20 3.04 -11.32 21.46
N PRO A 21 2.16 -11.87 20.62
CA PRO A 21 2.27 -13.26 20.15
C PRO A 21 3.56 -13.48 19.35
N ALA A 22 4.35 -14.48 19.72
CA ALA A 22 5.63 -14.80 19.07
C ALA A 22 5.46 -15.22 17.59
N ASP A 23 4.32 -15.80 17.25
CA ASP A 23 3.98 -16.18 15.87
C ASP A 23 3.73 -15.00 14.93
N ILE A 24 3.64 -13.77 15.48
CA ILE A 24 3.48 -12.51 14.71
C ILE A 24 4.72 -11.62 14.87
N PHE A 25 5.26 -11.50 16.07
CA PHE A 25 6.29 -10.49 16.41
C PHE A 25 7.68 -11.07 16.69
N ASP A 26 7.86 -12.41 16.64
CA ASP A 26 9.16 -13.05 16.79
C ASP A 26 9.49 -14.03 15.65
N VAL A 27 8.99 -13.74 14.47
CA VAL A 27 9.30 -14.51 13.27
C VAL A 27 10.61 -14.04 12.67
N GLN A 28 11.46 -14.98 12.22
CA GLN A 28 12.67 -14.61 11.48
C GLN A 28 12.32 -13.95 10.15
N ALA A 29 12.86 -12.77 9.89
CA ALA A 29 12.62 -12.03 8.66
C ALA A 29 13.25 -12.75 7.45
N ASN A 30 12.42 -13.06 6.46
CA ASN A 30 12.87 -13.61 5.18
C ASN A 30 12.97 -12.47 4.15
N VAL A 31 14.17 -11.91 3.99
CA VAL A 31 14.41 -10.76 3.11
C VAL A 31 13.99 -11.00 1.66
N PRO A 32 14.32 -12.13 1.00
CA PRO A 32 13.83 -12.43 -0.35
C PRO A 32 12.31 -12.42 -0.49
N LEU A 33 11.59 -12.97 0.50
CA LEU A 33 10.14 -12.97 0.53
C LEU A 33 9.57 -11.56 0.66
N ILE A 34 10.13 -10.76 1.58
CA ILE A 34 9.73 -9.36 1.79
C ILE A 34 9.95 -8.57 0.51
N HIS A 35 11.11 -8.70 -0.12
CA HIS A 35 11.44 -8.04 -1.39
C HIS A 35 10.42 -8.40 -2.50
N GLN A 36 10.07 -9.66 -2.66
CA GLN A 36 9.10 -10.10 -3.67
C GLN A 36 7.72 -9.49 -3.42
N VAL A 37 7.25 -9.48 -2.17
CA VAL A 37 5.95 -8.91 -1.80
C VAL A 37 5.92 -7.40 -2.03
N VAL A 38 6.95 -6.67 -1.62
CA VAL A 38 7.05 -5.22 -1.81
C VAL A 38 7.13 -4.87 -3.30
N THR A 39 7.91 -5.61 -4.08
CA THR A 39 7.99 -5.42 -5.54
C THR A 39 6.62 -5.62 -6.21
N ALA A 40 5.87 -6.65 -5.79
CA ALA A 40 4.52 -6.90 -6.29
C ALA A 40 3.54 -5.75 -5.92
N GLN A 41 3.62 -5.24 -4.70
CA GLN A 41 2.80 -4.12 -4.22
C GLN A 41 3.10 -2.84 -5.02
N LEU A 42 4.37 -2.49 -5.21
CA LEU A 42 4.78 -1.33 -5.99
C LEU A 42 4.42 -1.48 -7.48
N ALA A 43 4.51 -2.68 -8.03
CA ALA A 43 4.10 -2.95 -9.40
C ALA A 43 2.58 -2.76 -9.59
N ALA A 44 1.76 -3.19 -8.62
CA ALA A 44 0.31 -3.01 -8.66
C ALA A 44 -0.12 -1.52 -8.61
N ALA A 45 0.67 -0.66 -7.97
CA ALA A 45 0.40 0.78 -7.92
C ALA A 45 0.63 1.51 -9.26
N ARG A 46 1.28 0.86 -10.25
CA ARG A 46 1.53 1.47 -11.56
C ARG A 46 0.23 1.54 -12.38
N ALA A 47 -0.14 2.75 -12.80
CA ALA A 47 -1.36 2.99 -13.59
C ALA A 47 -1.35 2.32 -14.98
N GLY A 48 -0.18 2.16 -15.61
CA GLY A 48 -0.01 1.48 -16.89
C GLY A 48 -0.72 2.13 -18.08
N THR A 49 -0.90 3.45 -18.06
CA THR A 49 -1.71 4.21 -19.04
C THR A 49 -0.99 4.55 -20.35
N HIS A 50 0.25 4.12 -20.52
CA HIS A 50 1.03 4.37 -21.73
C HIS A 50 0.41 3.70 -22.95
N LYS A 51 0.36 4.44 -24.08
CA LYS A 51 -0.19 3.94 -25.33
C LYS A 51 0.50 4.58 -26.54
N ALA A 52 0.78 3.78 -27.57
CA ALA A 52 1.12 4.24 -28.89
C ALA A 52 0.06 3.77 -29.88
N LYS A 53 -0.27 4.60 -30.86
CA LYS A 53 -1.26 4.26 -31.89
C LYS A 53 -0.69 3.23 -32.86
N ASN A 54 -1.36 2.12 -33.04
CA ASN A 54 -1.06 1.14 -34.08
C ASN A 54 -1.64 1.59 -35.45
N ARG A 55 -1.32 0.88 -36.53
CA ARG A 55 -1.74 1.26 -37.86
C ARG A 55 -3.27 1.36 -38.05
N GLY A 56 -4.05 0.66 -37.24
CA GLY A 56 -5.52 0.73 -37.28
C GLY A 56 -6.09 1.95 -36.57
N GLU A 57 -5.34 2.52 -35.62
CA GLU A 57 -5.76 3.64 -34.77
C GLU A 57 -5.31 5.01 -35.34
N VAL A 58 -4.32 5.00 -36.22
CA VAL A 58 -3.86 6.21 -36.88
C VAL A 58 -4.89 6.62 -37.94
N SER A 59 -5.28 7.91 -37.99
CA SER A 59 -6.25 8.43 -38.91
C SER A 59 -5.78 8.26 -40.37
N GLY A 60 -6.69 7.84 -41.25
CA GLY A 60 -6.50 7.69 -42.72
C GLY A 60 -6.20 6.24 -43.15
N GLY A 61 -5.84 6.06 -44.42
CA GLY A 61 -5.35 4.80 -44.97
C GLY A 61 -6.39 3.70 -45.23
N GLY A 62 -7.69 4.01 -45.29
CA GLY A 62 -8.75 3.02 -45.51
C GLY A 62 -8.73 2.40 -46.94
N LYS A 63 -8.10 3.05 -47.91
CA LYS A 63 -8.01 2.58 -49.31
C LYS A 63 -6.60 2.09 -49.61
N LYS A 64 -6.50 0.99 -50.39
CA LYS A 64 -5.21 0.51 -50.91
C LYS A 64 -4.60 1.57 -51.82
N PRO A 65 -3.30 1.94 -51.68
CA PRO A 65 -2.68 3.04 -52.45
C PRO A 65 -2.71 2.82 -53.95
N PHE A 66 -2.49 1.60 -54.43
CA PHE A 66 -2.51 1.24 -55.86
C PHE A 66 -2.79 -0.26 -56.02
N LYS A 67 -3.01 -0.70 -57.30
CA LYS A 67 -3.30 -2.09 -57.66
C LYS A 67 -2.16 -3.03 -57.24
N GLN A 68 -2.51 -4.30 -56.96
CA GLN A 68 -1.58 -5.33 -56.48
C GLN A 68 -0.46 -5.67 -57.46
N LYS A 69 -0.76 -5.59 -58.80
CA LYS A 69 0.15 -5.89 -59.92
C LYS A 69 0.00 -4.83 -61.01
N GLY A 70 0.96 -4.79 -61.95
CA GLY A 70 0.88 -3.91 -63.13
C GLY A 70 1.37 -2.46 -62.93
N THR A 71 2.01 -2.15 -61.75
CA THR A 71 2.52 -0.80 -61.48
C THR A 71 4.04 -0.68 -61.48
N GLY A 72 4.76 -1.80 -61.54
CA GLY A 72 6.22 -1.84 -61.41
C GLY A 72 6.76 -1.43 -60.04
N ARG A 73 5.89 -1.07 -59.08
CA ARG A 73 6.26 -0.62 -57.72
C ARG A 73 6.15 -1.75 -56.70
N ALA A 74 6.87 -1.61 -55.58
CA ALA A 74 6.73 -2.48 -54.44
C ALA A 74 5.28 -2.50 -53.92
N ARG A 75 4.77 -3.65 -53.56
CA ARG A 75 3.39 -3.84 -53.11
C ARG A 75 3.14 -3.11 -51.79
N GLN A 76 2.07 -2.35 -51.69
CA GLN A 76 1.66 -1.59 -50.51
C GLN A 76 0.20 -1.92 -50.15
N GLY A 77 -0.02 -2.22 -48.86
CA GLY A 77 -1.36 -2.50 -48.35
C GLY A 77 -2.07 -1.29 -47.75
N SER A 78 -1.32 -0.39 -47.16
CA SER A 78 -1.85 0.80 -46.49
C SER A 78 -0.78 1.88 -46.36
N THR A 79 -1.20 3.16 -46.45
CA THR A 79 -0.34 4.33 -46.18
C THR A 79 -0.03 4.53 -44.71
N ARG A 80 -0.70 3.78 -43.80
CA ARG A 80 -0.50 3.83 -42.35
C ARG A 80 0.33 2.68 -41.81
N SER A 81 0.97 1.90 -42.68
CA SER A 81 1.90 0.85 -42.31
C SER A 81 3.06 1.43 -41.49
N PRO A 82 3.66 0.68 -40.53
CA PRO A 82 4.76 1.18 -39.69
C PRO A 82 5.98 1.69 -40.46
N ASN A 83 6.21 1.18 -41.69
CA ASN A 83 7.30 1.61 -42.57
C ASN A 83 6.97 2.91 -43.37
N GLN A 84 5.78 3.45 -43.22
CA GLN A 84 5.37 4.68 -43.90
C GLN A 84 5.54 5.88 -42.97
N ARG A 85 5.83 7.04 -43.54
CA ARG A 85 5.87 8.30 -42.80
C ARG A 85 4.48 8.57 -42.20
N HIS A 86 4.44 8.90 -40.92
CA HIS A 86 3.19 9.06 -40.16
C HIS A 86 2.35 7.77 -40.02
N GLY A 87 2.91 6.60 -40.28
CA GLY A 87 2.27 5.32 -40.02
C GLY A 87 2.17 4.99 -38.53
N GLY A 88 1.44 3.92 -38.20
CA GLY A 88 1.32 3.44 -36.82
C GLY A 88 2.58 2.78 -36.34
N VAL A 89 2.73 2.68 -35.02
CA VAL A 89 3.87 2.00 -34.38
C VAL A 89 3.64 0.48 -34.39
N ALA A 90 4.66 -0.28 -34.80
CA ALA A 90 4.67 -1.73 -34.67
C ALA A 90 5.07 -2.10 -33.25
N HIS A 91 4.32 -2.99 -32.59
CA HIS A 91 4.58 -3.46 -31.22
C HIS A 91 4.77 -2.32 -30.21
N GLY A 92 4.07 -1.21 -30.38
CA GLY A 92 4.09 -0.09 -29.44
C GLY A 92 3.48 -0.46 -28.10
N PRO A 93 3.75 0.33 -27.05
CA PRO A 93 3.16 0.10 -25.74
C PRO A 93 1.63 0.23 -25.82
N VAL A 94 0.97 -0.66 -25.08
CA VAL A 94 -0.49 -0.63 -24.89
C VAL A 94 -0.79 -0.54 -23.40
N PRO A 95 -1.92 0.05 -23.00
CA PRO A 95 -2.35 0.07 -21.61
C PRO A 95 -2.41 -1.35 -21.05
N ARG A 96 -1.76 -1.58 -19.91
CA ARG A 96 -1.78 -2.88 -19.24
C ARG A 96 -1.68 -2.72 -17.74
N LYS A 97 -2.17 -3.71 -17.02
CA LYS A 97 -1.94 -3.85 -15.59
C LYS A 97 -0.54 -4.44 -15.33
N TYR A 98 0.02 -4.05 -14.21
CA TYR A 98 1.33 -4.56 -13.75
C TYR A 98 1.20 -5.44 -12.50
N ASP A 99 -0.03 -5.84 -12.16
CA ASP A 99 -0.30 -6.67 -11.00
C ASP A 99 0.52 -7.98 -11.05
N GLN A 100 1.15 -8.30 -9.92
CA GLN A 100 1.86 -9.55 -9.71
C GLN A 100 1.11 -10.35 -8.65
N ARG A 101 0.49 -11.44 -9.07
CA ARG A 101 -0.28 -12.30 -8.16
C ARG A 101 0.64 -12.92 -7.12
N THR A 102 0.45 -12.54 -5.85
CA THR A 102 1.18 -13.09 -4.71
C THR A 102 0.22 -13.85 -3.80
N PRO A 103 0.55 -15.08 -3.36
CA PRO A 103 -0.28 -15.84 -2.43
C PRO A 103 -0.49 -15.10 -1.11
N LYS A 104 -1.70 -15.13 -0.55
CA LYS A 104 -2.04 -14.45 0.71
C LYS A 104 -1.12 -14.85 1.87
N LYS A 105 -0.72 -16.13 1.95
CA LYS A 105 0.22 -16.62 2.97
C LYS A 105 1.60 -15.97 2.89
N MET A 106 2.09 -15.68 1.68
CA MET A 106 3.35 -14.98 1.48
C MET A 106 3.27 -13.53 1.94
N ILE A 107 2.15 -12.84 1.63
CA ILE A 107 1.92 -11.46 2.07
C ILE A 107 1.88 -11.38 3.60
N ALA A 108 1.14 -12.29 4.25
CA ALA A 108 1.06 -12.35 5.71
C ALA A 108 2.43 -12.67 6.35
N ALA A 109 3.19 -13.62 5.79
CA ALA A 109 4.51 -13.97 6.30
C ALA A 109 5.52 -12.82 6.14
N ALA A 110 5.46 -12.06 5.05
CA ALA A 110 6.28 -10.88 4.85
C ALA A 110 5.96 -9.80 5.89
N LEU A 111 4.68 -9.50 6.13
CA LEU A 111 4.26 -8.53 7.14
C LEU A 111 4.72 -8.93 8.54
N LYS A 112 4.52 -10.19 8.95
CA LYS A 112 4.99 -10.72 10.24
C LYS A 112 6.51 -10.57 10.38
N GLY A 113 7.28 -10.89 9.33
CA GLY A 113 8.73 -10.77 9.34
C GLY A 113 9.20 -9.32 9.51
N VAL A 114 8.55 -8.35 8.85
CA VAL A 114 8.91 -6.93 8.98
C VAL A 114 8.53 -6.38 10.36
N LEU A 115 7.36 -6.73 10.90
CA LEU A 115 6.95 -6.33 12.26
C LEU A 115 7.88 -6.90 13.33
N SER A 116 8.31 -8.16 13.16
CA SER A 116 9.29 -8.80 14.05
C SER A 116 10.65 -8.10 14.02
N ASP A 117 11.09 -7.65 12.84
CA ASP A 117 12.32 -6.87 12.69
C ASP A 117 12.21 -5.51 13.41
N ARG A 118 11.08 -4.82 13.27
CA ARG A 118 10.81 -3.57 13.98
C ARG A 118 10.77 -3.78 15.51
N GLN A 119 10.15 -4.86 15.98
CA GLN A 119 10.12 -5.20 17.41
C GLN A 119 11.52 -5.47 17.96
N ARG A 120 12.36 -6.23 17.25
CA ARG A 120 13.76 -6.51 17.67
C ARG A 120 14.65 -5.28 17.68
N GLY A 121 14.34 -4.30 16.84
CA GLY A 121 15.04 -3.03 16.75
C GLY A 121 14.54 -1.95 17.69
N ASP A 122 13.63 -2.27 18.64
CA ASP A 122 12.96 -1.31 19.53
C ASP A 122 12.29 -0.14 18.79
N ARG A 123 11.70 -0.45 17.62
CA ARG A 123 11.04 0.51 16.72
C ARG A 123 9.52 0.32 16.68
N LEU A 124 8.98 -0.44 17.59
CA LEU A 124 7.56 -0.68 17.74
C LEU A 124 7.10 -0.06 19.04
N HIS A 125 6.13 0.84 18.98
CA HIS A 125 5.60 1.55 20.14
C HIS A 125 4.09 1.34 20.23
N ALA A 126 3.56 1.25 21.44
CA ALA A 126 2.14 1.21 21.70
C ALA A 126 1.72 2.40 22.57
N VAL A 127 0.62 3.03 22.18
CA VAL A 127 0.09 4.22 22.83
C VAL A 127 -1.36 3.98 23.21
N THR A 128 -1.79 4.52 24.32
CA THR A 128 -3.21 4.58 24.69
C THR A 128 -4.01 5.31 23.59
N SER A 129 -5.31 5.41 23.74
CA SER A 129 -6.15 6.10 22.72
C SER A 129 -5.67 7.53 22.47
N MET A 130 -5.56 7.90 21.18
CA MET A 130 -5.24 9.25 20.74
C MET A 130 -6.48 10.11 20.49
N ASN A 131 -7.68 9.62 20.80
CA ASN A 131 -8.94 10.31 20.53
C ASN A 131 -9.17 11.60 21.36
N GLU A 132 -8.47 11.73 22.47
CA GLU A 132 -8.60 12.88 23.39
C GLU A 132 -7.83 14.11 22.91
N VAL A 133 -7.04 13.99 21.86
CA VAL A 133 -6.19 15.07 21.39
C VAL A 133 -6.97 15.99 20.46
N GLY A 134 -7.46 17.11 21.00
CA GLY A 134 -8.33 18.05 20.28
C GLY A 134 -7.65 18.93 19.23
N SER A 135 -6.30 18.91 19.10
CA SER A 135 -5.58 19.74 18.12
C SER A 135 -4.43 19.00 17.43
N THR A 136 -4.19 19.32 16.17
CA THR A 136 -3.08 18.76 15.38
C THR A 136 -1.72 18.97 16.04
N LYS A 137 -1.47 20.14 16.61
CA LYS A 137 -0.21 20.46 17.29
C LYS A 137 0.01 19.55 18.50
N ALA A 138 -0.99 19.37 19.33
CA ALA A 138 -0.90 18.51 20.51
C ALA A 138 -0.73 17.03 20.11
N ALA A 139 -1.44 16.58 19.06
CA ALA A 139 -1.32 15.23 18.52
C ALA A 139 0.09 14.93 17.99
N ILE A 140 0.67 15.83 17.21
CA ILE A 140 2.04 15.69 16.70
C ILE A 140 3.04 15.69 17.85
N THR A 141 2.88 16.55 18.84
CA THR A 141 3.76 16.60 20.01
C THR A 141 3.70 15.29 20.79
N ALA A 142 2.51 14.74 20.99
CA ALA A 142 2.33 13.44 21.66
C ALA A 142 3.02 12.30 20.91
N VAL A 143 2.85 12.22 19.58
CA VAL A 143 3.50 11.18 18.77
C VAL A 143 5.02 11.33 18.76
N ARG A 144 5.54 12.58 18.75
CA ARG A 144 6.97 12.85 18.80
C ARG A 144 7.65 12.49 20.12
N GLN A 145 6.90 12.29 21.20
CA GLN A 145 7.48 11.78 22.47
C GLN A 145 7.93 10.33 22.38
N PHE A 146 7.43 9.56 21.40
CA PHE A 146 7.79 8.15 21.24
C PHE A 146 9.01 7.95 20.35
N SER A 147 9.24 8.85 19.40
CA SER A 147 10.38 8.79 18.50
C SER A 147 10.72 10.17 17.92
N ASP A 148 12.01 10.48 17.90
CA ASP A 148 12.58 11.67 17.25
C ASP A 148 12.85 11.46 15.76
N ARG A 149 12.57 10.26 15.23
CA ARG A 149 12.82 9.92 13.83
C ARG A 149 11.85 10.64 12.90
N LYS A 150 12.26 10.78 11.65
CA LYS A 150 11.54 11.62 10.69
C LYS A 150 10.21 11.00 10.29
N ASN A 151 10.22 9.75 9.84
CA ASN A 151 9.07 9.11 9.23
C ASN A 151 8.42 8.13 10.21
N LEU A 152 7.23 8.43 10.68
CA LEU A 152 6.50 7.59 11.61
C LEU A 152 5.25 7.02 10.96
N LEU A 153 5.04 5.72 11.13
CA LEU A 153 3.79 5.05 10.77
C LEU A 153 2.89 4.97 12.00
N VAL A 154 1.73 5.58 11.94
CA VAL A 154 0.74 5.52 13.02
C VAL A 154 -0.41 4.62 12.58
N VAL A 155 -0.61 3.54 13.32
CA VAL A 155 -1.65 2.55 13.05
C VAL A 155 -2.80 2.77 14.02
N LEU A 156 -3.97 3.08 13.47
CA LEU A 156 -5.18 3.40 14.23
C LEU A 156 -6.28 2.36 14.00
N SER A 157 -7.21 2.23 14.94
CA SER A 157 -8.46 1.52 14.71
C SER A 157 -9.42 2.38 13.87
N ARG A 158 -10.34 1.74 13.14
CA ARG A 158 -11.40 2.44 12.40
C ARG A 158 -12.32 3.28 13.30
N SER A 159 -12.40 2.97 14.57
CA SER A 159 -13.17 3.75 15.57
C SER A 159 -12.49 5.05 15.99
N GLU A 160 -11.20 5.25 15.66
CA GLU A 160 -10.39 6.38 16.12
C GLU A 160 -10.38 7.56 15.12
N ASN A 161 -11.55 7.95 14.61
CA ASN A 161 -11.70 9.06 13.67
C ASN A 161 -11.17 10.42 14.18
N PRO A 162 -11.36 10.83 15.45
CA PRO A 162 -10.79 12.09 15.94
C PRO A 162 -9.26 12.13 15.84
N ALA A 163 -8.59 11.06 16.21
CA ALA A 163 -7.13 10.94 16.08
C ALA A 163 -6.68 11.03 14.60
N TRP A 164 -7.40 10.36 13.70
CA TRP A 164 -7.15 10.42 12.26
C TRP A 164 -7.22 11.85 11.74
N LEU A 165 -8.29 12.60 12.07
CA LEU A 165 -8.47 13.98 11.64
C LEU A 165 -7.37 14.92 12.19
N ALA A 166 -6.93 14.69 13.42
CA ALA A 166 -5.88 15.49 14.07
C ALA A 166 -4.50 15.27 13.44
N LEU A 167 -4.19 14.06 12.99
CA LEU A 167 -2.84 13.67 12.52
C LEU A 167 -2.65 13.74 11.00
N ARG A 168 -3.72 13.61 10.20
CA ARG A 168 -3.64 13.43 8.74
C ARG A 168 -2.92 14.54 7.98
N ASN A 169 -2.86 15.75 8.53
CA ASN A 169 -2.21 16.90 7.87
C ASN A 169 -0.69 16.95 8.07
N SER A 170 -0.09 16.01 8.82
CA SER A 170 1.35 16.01 9.07
C SER A 170 2.10 15.27 7.97
N GLU A 171 3.06 15.92 7.31
CA GLU A 171 3.85 15.36 6.21
C GLU A 171 4.72 14.16 6.63
N ASN A 172 5.17 14.14 7.88
CA ASN A 172 6.09 13.11 8.39
C ASN A 172 5.38 11.94 9.08
N LEU A 173 4.05 11.99 9.15
CA LEU A 173 3.24 10.93 9.73
C LEU A 173 2.45 10.25 8.63
N HIS A 174 2.66 8.95 8.47
CA HIS A 174 1.82 8.12 7.64
C HIS A 174 0.78 7.43 8.49
N LEU A 175 -0.50 7.65 8.20
CA LEU A 175 -1.61 7.05 8.94
C LEU A 175 -2.17 5.88 8.17
N ILE A 176 -2.39 4.79 8.86
CA ILE A 176 -3.00 3.59 8.28
C ILE A 176 -3.95 2.94 9.29
N VAL A 177 -4.98 2.30 8.79
CA VAL A 177 -5.87 1.50 9.63
C VAL A 177 -5.27 0.09 9.79
N ASN A 178 -5.49 -0.53 10.95
CA ASN A 178 -4.93 -1.84 11.31
C ASN A 178 -5.20 -2.95 10.27
N ASP A 179 -6.36 -2.93 9.60
CA ASP A 179 -6.74 -3.92 8.58
C ASP A 179 -6.10 -3.68 7.20
N GLN A 180 -5.51 -2.51 6.98
CA GLN A 180 -4.80 -2.15 5.75
C GLN A 180 -3.28 -2.16 5.90
N LEU A 181 -2.78 -2.52 7.08
CA LEU A 181 -1.35 -2.58 7.36
C LEU A 181 -0.64 -3.53 6.39
N ASN A 182 0.43 -3.06 5.78
CA ASN A 182 1.19 -3.80 4.78
C ASN A 182 2.71 -3.68 4.99
N ALA A 183 3.46 -4.58 4.36
CA ALA A 183 4.91 -4.66 4.55
C ALA A 183 5.65 -3.43 4.01
N TYR A 184 5.17 -2.78 2.95
CA TYR A 184 5.82 -1.61 2.36
C TYR A 184 5.79 -0.41 3.31
N ASP A 185 4.62 -0.09 3.88
CA ASP A 185 4.46 1.06 4.77
C ASP A 185 5.29 0.89 6.06
N VAL A 186 5.34 -0.34 6.61
CA VAL A 186 6.20 -0.64 7.78
C VAL A 186 7.69 -0.48 7.45
N LEU A 187 8.13 -0.82 6.23
CA LEU A 187 9.52 -0.69 5.83
C LEU A 187 9.94 0.76 5.55
N VAL A 188 9.04 1.57 4.99
CA VAL A 188 9.32 2.98 4.68
C VAL A 188 9.39 3.81 5.95
N ALA A 189 8.59 3.46 6.95
CA ALA A 189 8.62 4.15 8.24
C ALA A 189 9.86 3.80 9.05
N ASP A 190 10.37 4.78 9.77
CA ASP A 190 11.46 4.59 10.72
C ASP A 190 10.98 3.84 11.97
N ASP A 191 9.86 4.26 12.53
CA ASP A 191 9.21 3.63 13.67
C ASP A 191 7.71 3.45 13.41
N VAL A 192 7.12 2.47 14.11
CA VAL A 192 5.70 2.14 14.03
C VAL A 192 5.05 2.37 15.39
N VAL A 193 4.00 3.18 15.41
CA VAL A 193 3.24 3.53 16.60
C VAL A 193 1.83 2.97 16.46
N PHE A 194 1.46 2.03 17.29
CA PHE A 194 0.10 1.49 17.35
C PHE A 194 -0.71 2.20 18.43
N SER A 195 -1.99 2.49 18.15
CA SER A 195 -2.93 2.66 19.24
C SER A 195 -3.21 1.32 19.91
N GLU A 196 -3.50 1.31 21.19
CA GLU A 196 -3.80 0.07 21.95
C GLU A 196 -4.93 -0.72 21.29
N ASN A 197 -5.99 -0.03 20.86
CA ASN A 197 -7.13 -0.64 20.20
C ASN A 197 -6.73 -1.29 18.87
N ALA A 198 -5.99 -0.57 18.02
CA ALA A 198 -5.51 -1.10 16.74
C ALA A 198 -4.60 -2.31 16.92
N LEU A 199 -3.73 -2.30 17.94
CA LEU A 199 -2.84 -3.41 18.21
C LEU A 199 -3.61 -4.64 18.69
N ARG A 200 -4.60 -4.47 19.58
CA ARG A 200 -5.47 -5.57 20.05
C ARG A 200 -6.29 -6.16 18.90
N GLU A 201 -6.87 -5.33 18.06
CA GLU A 201 -7.61 -5.75 16.86
C GLU A 201 -6.70 -6.49 15.86
N PHE A 202 -5.48 -5.99 15.65
CA PHE A 202 -4.51 -6.64 14.75
C PHE A 202 -4.10 -8.03 15.27
N ILE A 203 -3.85 -8.18 16.57
CA ILE A 203 -3.52 -9.45 17.21
C ILE A 203 -4.70 -10.43 17.14
N ALA A 204 -5.93 -9.96 17.36
CA ALA A 204 -7.13 -10.78 17.25
C ALA A 204 -7.36 -11.30 15.83
N GLY A 205 -6.82 -10.58 14.83
CA GLY A 205 -6.99 -10.91 13.41
C GLY A 205 -8.39 -10.60 12.87
N PRO A 206 -8.62 -10.82 11.57
CA PRO A 206 -9.92 -10.56 10.96
C PRO A 206 -10.98 -11.53 11.50
N ALA A 207 -12.19 -11.01 11.70
CA ALA A 207 -13.33 -11.83 12.07
C ALA A 207 -13.55 -12.96 11.07
N THR A 208 -13.72 -14.18 11.56
CA THR A 208 -13.92 -15.37 10.72
C THR A 208 -15.30 -15.97 10.93
N GLY A 209 -15.81 -16.69 9.92
CA GLY A 209 -17.10 -17.38 9.98
C GLY A 209 -18.31 -16.45 9.92
N LYS A 210 -19.36 -16.73 10.70
CA LYS A 210 -20.63 -15.98 10.70
C LYS A 210 -20.50 -14.56 11.24
N GLY A 211 -19.41 -14.23 11.95
CA GLY A 211 -19.12 -12.89 12.45
C GLY A 211 -18.35 -12.00 11.46
N ALA A 212 -17.95 -12.55 10.31
CA ALA A 212 -17.25 -11.78 9.29
C ALA A 212 -18.22 -10.88 8.54
N THR A 213 -18.21 -9.58 8.84
CA THR A 213 -18.90 -8.58 8.04
C THR A 213 -17.93 -8.06 6.97
N ALA A 214 -18.40 -7.99 5.71
CA ALA A 214 -17.64 -7.32 4.66
C ALA A 214 -17.47 -5.84 5.03
N VAL A 215 -16.23 -5.40 5.17
CA VAL A 215 -15.96 -3.97 5.35
C VAL A 215 -16.11 -3.32 3.98
N ALA A 216 -17.11 -2.48 3.79
CA ALA A 216 -17.30 -1.71 2.55
C ALA A 216 -16.05 -0.88 2.26
N ARG A 217 -15.59 -0.89 1.02
CA ARG A 217 -14.53 0.02 0.56
C ARG A 217 -15.08 1.44 0.60
N GLU A 218 -14.25 2.43 0.88
CA GLU A 218 -14.66 3.85 0.91
C GLU A 218 -15.39 4.29 -0.36
N SER A 219 -15.08 3.67 -1.52
CA SER A 219 -15.77 3.89 -2.79
C SER A 219 -17.24 3.44 -2.81
N GLU A 220 -17.66 2.57 -1.88
CA GLU A 220 -19.04 2.06 -1.81
C GLU A 220 -19.91 2.87 -0.84
N VAL A 221 -19.29 3.59 0.11
CA VAL A 221 -20.00 4.44 1.07
C VAL A 221 -20.47 5.75 0.45
N GLY A 222 -19.79 6.24 -0.60
CA GLY A 222 -20.16 7.46 -1.32
C GLY A 222 -21.29 7.32 -2.35
N ALA A 223 -21.71 6.09 -2.68
CA ALA A 223 -22.74 5.83 -3.70
C ALA A 223 -24.17 5.72 -3.16
N SER A 224 -24.38 5.81 -1.85
CA SER A 224 -25.68 5.67 -1.17
C SER A 224 -26.16 6.93 -0.44
N ALA A 225 -25.63 8.11 -0.80
CA ALA A 225 -26.10 9.40 -0.29
C ALA A 225 -26.74 10.24 -1.39
#